data_b5d283606689ba9f097a6a385902ae0b
#
_entry.id   b5d283606689ba9f097a6a385902ae0b
#
_cell.length_a   1.000
_cell.length_b   1.000
_cell.length_c   1.000
_cell.angle_alpha   90.00
_cell.angle_beta   90.00
_cell.angle_gamma   90.00
#
_symmetry.space_group_name_H-M   'P 1'
#
loop_
_entity.id
_entity.type
_entity.pdbx_description
1 polymer ?
#
loop_
_entity_poly.entity_id
_entity_poly.type
_entity_poly.pdbx_seq_one_letter_code
_entity_poly.pdbx_strand_id
1 'polypeptide(L)'
;MDEDEKIDEEKQRAQVDYVVVGGVTGILTFGSNGEFYMLEEDEMEHGLRIIVDRTARRVPVYFGIGAINAKKCCRLAKMAVANGTAAVSVLQPMFLKPTHDELFLHFKTIAGSIPDTPVLLYNNPGQVGYTLTTPAGAARDGFVRTMTAAGLL
;
A
#
# COMPACT_ATOMS: atom_id res chain seq x y z
N MET A 1 -16.21 -7.74 8.52
CA MET A 1 -15.99 -8.66 9.64
C MET A 1 -17.30 -9.40 9.91
N ASP A 2 -17.21 -10.66 10.37
CA ASP A 2 -18.34 -11.42 10.90
C ASP A 2 -18.55 -11.12 12.40
N GLU A 3 -19.42 -11.87 13.06
CA GLU A 3 -19.73 -11.71 14.50
C GLU A 3 -18.58 -12.16 15.42
N ASP A 4 -17.61 -12.92 14.89
CA ASP A 4 -16.39 -13.37 15.57
C ASP A 4 -15.18 -12.47 15.29
N GLU A 5 -15.41 -11.28 14.71
CA GLU A 5 -14.40 -10.28 14.31
C GLU A 5 -13.42 -10.78 13.22
N LYS A 6 -13.81 -11.82 12.47
CA LYS A 6 -13.02 -12.35 11.34
C LYS A 6 -13.43 -11.73 10.01
N ILE A 7 -12.56 -11.83 9.02
CA ILE A 7 -12.88 -11.41 7.65
C ILE A 7 -14.01 -12.28 7.11
N ASP A 8 -15.15 -11.65 6.78
CA ASP A 8 -16.27 -12.29 6.10
C ASP A 8 -15.91 -12.43 4.61
N GLU A 9 -15.47 -13.62 4.22
CA GLU A 9 -15.00 -13.88 2.86
C GLU A 9 -16.08 -13.65 1.80
N GLU A 10 -17.33 -14.03 2.08
CA GLU A 10 -18.43 -13.88 1.11
C GLU A 10 -18.71 -12.39 0.85
N LYS A 11 -18.82 -11.59 1.92
CA LYS A 11 -19.00 -10.14 1.79
C LYS A 11 -17.80 -9.46 1.12
N GLN A 12 -16.58 -9.92 1.43
CA GLN A 12 -15.37 -9.39 0.80
C GLN A 12 -15.38 -9.65 -0.72
N ARG A 13 -15.75 -10.87 -1.16
CA ARG A 13 -15.89 -11.23 -2.58
C ARG A 13 -16.99 -10.41 -3.26
N ALA A 14 -18.13 -10.25 -2.61
CA ALA A 14 -19.23 -9.43 -3.12
C ALA A 14 -18.82 -7.96 -3.30
N GLN A 15 -18.05 -7.42 -2.35
CA GLN A 15 -17.52 -6.04 -2.43
C GLN A 15 -16.56 -5.86 -3.60
N VAL A 16 -15.67 -6.84 -3.85
CA VAL A 16 -14.79 -6.82 -5.04
C VAL A 16 -15.60 -6.77 -6.32
N ASP A 17 -16.62 -7.63 -6.46
CA ASP A 17 -17.47 -7.61 -7.64
C ASP A 17 -18.22 -6.30 -7.81
N TYR A 18 -18.77 -5.76 -6.72
CA TYR A 18 -19.47 -4.49 -6.74
C TYR A 18 -18.61 -3.35 -7.31
N VAL A 19 -17.37 -3.20 -6.82
CA VAL A 19 -16.51 -2.12 -7.30
C VAL A 19 -16.01 -2.36 -8.72
N VAL A 20 -15.70 -3.61 -9.10
CA VAL A 20 -15.26 -3.95 -10.47
C VAL A 20 -16.37 -3.71 -11.48
N VAL A 21 -17.62 -4.13 -11.19
CA VAL A 21 -18.78 -3.86 -12.03
C VAL A 21 -19.08 -2.37 -12.08
N GLY A 22 -18.81 -1.63 -11.01
CA GLY A 22 -18.89 -0.17 -10.96
C GLY A 22 -17.88 0.57 -11.83
N GLY A 23 -16.95 -0.14 -12.48
CA GLY A 23 -16.03 0.42 -13.49
C GLY A 23 -14.78 1.08 -12.90
N VAL A 24 -14.33 0.65 -11.71
CA VAL A 24 -13.05 1.14 -11.16
C VAL A 24 -11.87 0.68 -12.03
N THR A 25 -10.83 1.49 -12.09
CA THR A 25 -9.60 1.19 -12.84
C THR A 25 -8.55 0.43 -12.01
N GLY A 26 -8.79 0.25 -10.72
CA GLY A 26 -7.94 -0.49 -9.78
C GLY A 26 -8.54 -0.51 -8.39
N ILE A 27 -8.07 -1.43 -7.53
CA ILE A 27 -8.54 -1.57 -6.16
C ILE A 27 -7.37 -1.32 -5.22
N LEU A 28 -7.46 -0.28 -4.38
CA LEU A 28 -6.53 -0.08 -3.26
C LEU A 28 -7.11 -0.75 -2.01
N THR A 29 -6.40 -1.75 -1.51
CA THR A 29 -6.77 -2.50 -0.32
C THR A 29 -6.03 -1.97 0.90
N PHE A 30 -6.55 -2.23 2.11
CA PHE A 30 -5.90 -1.92 3.38
C PHE A 30 -5.41 -0.46 3.50
N GLY A 31 -6.14 0.46 2.86
CA GLY A 31 -6.00 1.89 3.13
C GLY A 31 -6.68 2.29 4.44
N SER A 32 -6.67 3.58 4.78
CA SER A 32 -7.33 4.10 6.00
C SER A 32 -8.82 3.79 6.06
N ASN A 33 -9.52 3.83 4.92
CA ASN A 33 -10.94 3.45 4.84
C ASN A 33 -11.16 1.92 4.96
N GLY A 34 -10.13 1.13 4.72
CA GLY A 34 -10.13 -0.32 4.91
C GLY A 34 -9.65 -0.73 6.30
N GLU A 35 -9.54 0.23 7.22
CA GLU A 35 -9.26 0.03 8.66
C GLU A 35 -8.03 -0.86 8.93
N PHE A 36 -6.98 -0.73 8.10
CA PHE A 36 -5.76 -1.56 8.17
C PHE A 36 -5.14 -1.65 9.57
N TYR A 37 -5.36 -0.61 10.39
CA TYR A 37 -4.84 -0.51 11.76
C TYR A 37 -5.56 -1.41 12.76
N MET A 38 -6.71 -1.98 12.38
CA MET A 38 -7.50 -2.94 13.16
C MET A 38 -7.15 -4.40 12.84
N LEU A 39 -6.30 -4.64 11.82
CA LEU A 39 -6.01 -5.98 11.31
C LEU A 39 -4.60 -6.42 11.68
N GLU A 40 -4.46 -7.69 12.02
CA GLU A 40 -3.16 -8.33 12.14
C GLU A 40 -2.56 -8.69 10.77
N GLU A 41 -1.25 -8.96 10.71
CA GLU A 41 -0.55 -9.18 9.42
C GLU A 41 -1.08 -10.41 8.66
N ASP A 42 -1.47 -11.47 9.37
CA ASP A 42 -2.05 -12.69 8.80
C ASP A 42 -3.48 -12.48 8.28
N GLU A 43 -4.27 -11.66 8.94
CA GLU A 43 -5.60 -11.25 8.47
C GLU A 43 -5.48 -10.41 7.19
N MET A 44 -4.51 -9.48 7.14
CA MET A 44 -4.23 -8.71 5.93
C MET A 44 -3.82 -9.63 4.77
N GLU A 45 -2.98 -10.63 5.03
CA GLU A 45 -2.58 -11.60 4.00
C GLU A 45 -3.77 -12.43 3.53
N HIS A 46 -4.59 -12.92 4.45
CA HIS A 46 -5.80 -13.67 4.13
C HIS A 46 -6.78 -12.85 3.29
N GLY A 47 -7.11 -11.64 3.73
CA GLY A 47 -7.98 -10.73 2.99
C GLY A 47 -7.43 -10.35 1.61
N LEU A 48 -6.12 -10.14 1.50
CA LEU A 48 -5.49 -9.86 0.22
C LEU A 48 -5.64 -11.02 -0.76
N ARG A 49 -5.45 -12.27 -0.32
CA ARG A 49 -5.65 -13.46 -1.16
C ARG A 49 -7.07 -13.55 -1.70
N ILE A 50 -8.08 -13.31 -0.86
CA ILE A 50 -9.48 -13.27 -1.26
C ILE A 50 -9.70 -12.21 -2.37
N ILE A 51 -9.16 -11.00 -2.16
CA ILE A 51 -9.33 -9.87 -3.09
C ILE A 51 -8.64 -10.17 -4.43
N VAL A 52 -7.39 -10.61 -4.41
CA VAL A 52 -6.62 -10.90 -5.63
C VAL A 52 -7.26 -12.05 -6.41
N ASP A 53 -7.64 -13.14 -5.74
CA ASP A 53 -8.35 -14.26 -6.34
C ASP A 53 -9.68 -13.80 -6.98
N ARG A 54 -10.51 -13.08 -6.22
CA ARG A 54 -11.82 -12.62 -6.74
C ARG A 54 -11.69 -11.58 -7.85
N THR A 55 -10.68 -10.71 -7.78
CA THR A 55 -10.43 -9.73 -8.85
C THR A 55 -10.08 -10.42 -10.16
N ALA A 56 -9.43 -11.59 -10.11
CA ALA A 56 -9.08 -12.41 -11.27
C ALA A 56 -8.43 -11.60 -12.42
N ARG A 57 -7.55 -10.66 -12.08
CA ARG A 57 -6.85 -9.71 -13.00
C ARG A 57 -7.77 -8.80 -13.83
N ARG A 58 -9.05 -8.66 -13.49
CA ARG A 58 -9.97 -7.74 -14.18
C ARG A 58 -9.52 -6.30 -14.04
N VAL A 59 -8.94 -5.95 -12.88
CA VAL A 59 -8.29 -4.67 -12.60
C VAL A 59 -7.06 -4.91 -11.72
N PRO A 60 -6.06 -4.00 -11.69
CA PRO A 60 -4.92 -4.13 -10.79
C PRO A 60 -5.35 -3.97 -9.32
N VAL A 61 -4.69 -4.76 -8.44
CA VAL A 61 -4.84 -4.65 -6.99
C VAL A 61 -3.59 -3.99 -6.41
N TYR A 62 -3.77 -2.97 -5.62
CA TYR A 62 -2.72 -2.24 -4.89
C TYR A 62 -2.85 -2.52 -3.40
N PHE A 63 -1.74 -2.71 -2.70
CA PHE A 63 -1.75 -2.97 -1.26
C PHE A 63 -1.31 -1.74 -0.47
N GLY A 64 -2.15 -1.28 0.46
CA GLY A 64 -1.86 -0.17 1.37
C GLY A 64 -0.99 -0.61 2.55
N ILE A 65 0.06 0.15 2.83
CA ILE A 65 0.96 -0.08 3.96
C ILE A 65 0.94 1.15 4.85
N GLY A 66 0.42 0.99 6.08
CA GLY A 66 0.30 2.05 7.08
C GLY A 66 1.16 1.81 8.33
N ALA A 67 2.24 1.04 8.24
CA ALA A 67 3.11 0.78 9.39
C ALA A 67 4.11 1.94 9.63
N ILE A 68 4.46 2.15 10.91
CA ILE A 68 5.33 3.26 11.32
C ILE A 68 6.79 2.99 10.98
N ASN A 69 7.28 1.75 11.19
CA ASN A 69 8.68 1.42 10.98
C ASN A 69 8.94 0.70 9.66
N ALA A 70 10.07 0.99 9.02
CA ALA A 70 10.46 0.43 7.73
C ALA A 70 10.53 -1.10 7.74
N LYS A 71 10.91 -1.73 8.87
CA LYS A 71 11.02 -3.20 8.98
C LYS A 71 9.65 -3.87 8.79
N LYS A 72 8.59 -3.34 9.42
CA LYS A 72 7.22 -3.85 9.24
C LYS A 72 6.74 -3.55 7.82
N CYS A 73 6.99 -2.35 7.30
CA CYS A 73 6.64 -1.99 5.93
C CYS A 73 7.26 -2.95 4.90
N CYS A 74 8.55 -3.30 5.05
CA CYS A 74 9.22 -4.23 4.16
C CYS A 74 8.63 -5.65 4.23
N ARG A 75 8.22 -6.13 5.42
CA ARG A 75 7.54 -7.44 5.54
C ARG A 75 6.20 -7.43 4.81
N LEU A 76 5.38 -6.41 5.07
CA LEU A 76 4.08 -6.25 4.41
C LEU A 76 4.23 -6.10 2.88
N ALA A 77 5.22 -5.32 2.42
CA ALA A 77 5.49 -5.16 0.99
C ALA A 77 5.84 -6.50 0.32
N LYS A 78 6.74 -7.27 0.92
CA LYS A 78 7.12 -8.61 0.40
C LYS A 78 5.94 -9.57 0.39
N MET A 79 5.14 -9.58 1.46
CA MET A 79 3.92 -10.38 1.55
C MET A 79 2.94 -9.99 0.43
N ALA A 80 2.71 -8.69 0.22
CA ALA A 80 1.81 -8.20 -0.81
C ALA A 80 2.26 -8.62 -2.23
N VAL A 81 3.55 -8.46 -2.54
CA VAL A 81 4.13 -8.87 -3.82
C VAL A 81 3.99 -10.37 -4.04
N ALA A 82 4.28 -11.19 -3.02
CA ALA A 82 4.14 -12.65 -3.09
C ALA A 82 2.69 -13.08 -3.35
N ASN A 83 1.71 -12.26 -2.97
CA ASN A 83 0.28 -12.50 -3.22
C ASN A 83 -0.25 -11.80 -4.48
N GLY A 84 0.61 -11.26 -5.34
CA GLY A 84 0.24 -10.83 -6.71
C GLY A 84 -0.32 -9.41 -6.82
N THR A 85 0.03 -8.51 -5.91
CA THR A 85 -0.31 -7.09 -6.05
C THR A 85 0.48 -6.43 -7.18
N ALA A 86 -0.15 -5.47 -7.88
CA ALA A 86 0.47 -4.72 -8.96
C ALA A 86 1.41 -3.61 -8.44
N ALA A 87 1.14 -3.07 -7.26
CA ALA A 87 1.97 -2.07 -6.59
C ALA A 87 1.65 -2.03 -5.10
N VAL A 88 2.49 -1.38 -4.32
CA VAL A 88 2.22 -1.05 -2.92
C VAL A 88 2.05 0.46 -2.75
N SER A 89 1.13 0.88 -1.89
CA SER A 89 0.91 2.27 -1.51
C SER A 89 1.35 2.46 -0.07
N VAL A 90 2.40 3.24 0.15
CA VAL A 90 3.02 3.40 1.47
C VAL A 90 2.65 4.75 2.07
N LEU A 91 1.93 4.72 3.19
CA LEU A 91 1.65 5.90 4.01
C LEU A 91 2.94 6.36 4.69
N GLN A 92 3.13 7.68 4.79
CA GLN A 92 4.21 8.24 5.59
C GLN A 92 4.08 7.84 7.08
N PRO A 93 5.21 7.70 7.82
CA PRO A 93 5.16 7.35 9.24
C PRO A 93 4.26 8.28 10.05
N MET A 94 3.49 7.71 10.98
CA MET A 94 2.57 8.44 11.85
C MET A 94 3.25 8.82 13.18
N PHE A 95 2.62 9.73 13.92
CA PHE A 95 2.94 10.22 15.26
C PHE A 95 4.16 11.14 15.36
N LEU A 96 5.31 10.77 14.85
CA LEU A 96 6.51 11.59 14.88
C LEU A 96 6.84 12.05 13.47
N LYS A 97 7.06 13.35 13.31
CA LYS A 97 7.48 13.91 12.02
C LYS A 97 8.98 13.62 11.81
N PRO A 98 9.34 12.78 10.85
CA PRO A 98 10.73 12.55 10.50
C PRO A 98 11.34 13.76 9.80
N THR A 99 12.66 13.84 9.78
CA THR A 99 13.39 14.73 8.89
C THR A 99 13.22 14.27 7.42
N HIS A 100 13.59 15.14 6.47
CA HIS A 100 13.53 14.79 5.04
C HIS A 100 14.42 13.59 4.72
N ASP A 101 15.62 13.51 5.28
CA ASP A 101 16.56 12.42 5.05
C ASP A 101 16.07 11.09 5.64
N GLU A 102 15.49 11.12 6.83
CA GLU A 102 14.87 9.96 7.46
C GLU A 102 13.66 9.47 6.65
N LEU A 103 12.83 10.38 6.17
CA LEU A 103 11.67 10.05 5.34
C LEU A 103 12.11 9.47 3.99
N PHE A 104 13.12 10.06 3.35
CA PHE A 104 13.72 9.53 2.14
C PHE A 104 14.29 8.12 2.35
N LEU A 105 15.05 7.91 3.44
CA LEU A 105 15.62 6.63 3.79
C LEU A 105 14.53 5.57 4.05
N HIS A 106 13.43 5.97 4.72
CA HIS A 106 12.29 5.10 4.96
C HIS A 106 11.71 4.55 3.65
N PHE A 107 11.33 5.41 2.72
CA PHE A 107 10.77 4.99 1.43
C PHE A 107 11.79 4.25 0.56
N LYS A 108 13.05 4.69 0.53
CA LYS A 108 14.14 4.02 -0.19
C LYS A 108 14.36 2.58 0.30
N THR A 109 14.31 2.37 1.62
CA THR A 109 14.46 1.05 2.23
C THR A 109 13.32 0.12 1.82
N ILE A 110 12.08 0.63 1.82
CA ILE A 110 10.90 -0.15 1.42
C ILE A 110 10.98 -0.49 -0.08
N ALA A 111 11.23 0.47 -0.93
CA ALA A 111 11.37 0.27 -2.38
C ALA A 111 12.51 -0.71 -2.70
N GLY A 112 13.65 -0.60 -2.02
CA GLY A 112 14.77 -1.54 -2.16
C GLY A 112 14.45 -2.97 -1.74
N SER A 113 13.42 -3.19 -0.91
CA SER A 113 12.99 -4.54 -0.49
C SER A 113 12.14 -5.27 -1.53
N ILE A 114 11.60 -4.55 -2.53
CA ILE A 114 10.73 -5.03 -3.61
C ILE A 114 11.08 -4.33 -4.93
N PRO A 115 12.33 -4.50 -5.45
CA PRO A 115 12.89 -3.66 -6.52
C PRO A 115 12.10 -3.69 -7.84
N ASP A 116 11.36 -4.78 -8.10
CA ASP A 116 10.60 -4.99 -9.33
C ASP A 116 9.12 -4.58 -9.21
N THR A 117 8.72 -3.98 -8.08
CA THR A 117 7.33 -3.60 -7.82
C THR A 117 7.22 -2.10 -7.55
N PRO A 118 6.30 -1.38 -8.24
CA PRO A 118 6.09 0.05 -7.99
C PRO A 118 5.70 0.35 -6.54
N VAL A 119 6.26 1.44 -6.00
CA VAL A 119 5.92 1.98 -4.68
C VAL A 119 5.29 3.35 -4.84
N LEU A 120 4.02 3.46 -4.47
CA LEU A 120 3.26 4.71 -4.46
C LEU A 120 3.42 5.38 -3.09
N LEU A 121 3.79 6.66 -3.08
CA LEU A 121 3.89 7.44 -1.84
C LEU A 121 2.53 8.03 -1.50
N TYR A 122 1.94 7.58 -0.40
CA TYR A 122 0.65 8.09 0.05
C TYR A 122 0.85 9.25 1.04
N ASN A 123 0.46 10.44 0.60
CA ASN A 123 0.52 11.67 1.39
C ASN A 123 -0.84 11.94 2.03
N ASN A 124 -0.93 11.80 3.35
CA ASN A 124 -2.14 12.11 4.12
C ASN A 124 -1.81 13.01 5.34
N PRO A 125 -1.66 14.34 5.11
CA PRO A 125 -1.31 15.28 6.19
C PRO A 125 -2.31 15.30 7.35
N GLY A 126 -3.59 15.09 7.07
CA GLY A 126 -4.64 15.07 8.08
C GLY A 126 -4.52 13.91 9.07
N GLN A 127 -3.98 12.78 8.63
CA GLN A 127 -3.82 11.60 9.47
C GLN A 127 -2.49 11.58 10.22
N VAL A 128 -1.42 12.08 9.59
CA VAL A 128 -0.06 11.98 10.16
C VAL A 128 0.46 13.29 10.75
N GLY A 129 -0.25 14.41 10.54
CA GLY A 129 0.11 15.72 11.10
C GLY A 129 1.19 16.49 10.33
N TYR A 130 1.66 15.98 9.20
CA TYR A 130 2.62 16.69 8.31
C TYR A 130 2.42 16.27 6.85
N THR A 131 2.88 17.11 5.91
CA THR A 131 2.81 16.81 4.48
C THR A 131 4.15 16.29 3.95
N LEU A 132 4.09 15.45 2.93
CA LEU A 132 5.26 15.14 2.10
C LEU A 132 5.59 16.42 1.32
N THR A 133 6.69 17.06 1.65
CA THR A 133 7.21 18.15 0.84
C THR A 133 7.86 17.58 -0.41
N THR A 134 7.65 18.23 -1.55
CA THR A 134 8.35 17.85 -2.78
C THR A 134 9.87 17.87 -2.49
N PRO A 135 10.59 16.75 -2.67
CA PRO A 135 12.02 16.74 -2.46
C PRO A 135 12.66 17.78 -3.40
N ALA A 136 13.47 18.68 -2.86
CA ALA A 136 14.22 19.61 -3.69
C ALA A 136 15.41 18.87 -4.36
N GLY A 137 15.60 19.07 -5.65
CA GLY A 137 16.82 18.63 -6.36
C GLY A 137 17.00 17.10 -6.44
N ALA A 138 18.15 16.59 -6.00
CA ALA A 138 18.60 15.20 -6.21
C ALA A 138 17.64 14.10 -5.73
N ALA A 139 16.85 14.37 -4.69
CA ALA A 139 15.84 13.43 -4.21
C ALA A 139 14.64 13.32 -5.16
N ARG A 140 14.24 14.44 -5.80
CA ARG A 140 13.24 14.44 -6.88
C ARG A 140 13.71 13.64 -8.07
N ASP A 141 14.97 13.83 -8.51
CA ASP A 141 15.54 13.13 -9.65
C ASP A 141 15.70 11.63 -9.41
N GLY A 142 15.99 11.24 -8.17
CA GLY A 142 16.00 9.84 -7.74
C GLY A 142 14.61 9.21 -7.76
N PHE A 143 13.59 9.94 -7.29
CA PHE A 143 12.20 9.49 -7.34
C PHE A 143 11.68 9.37 -8.77
N VAL A 144 11.89 10.41 -9.60
CA VAL A 144 11.50 10.40 -11.01
C VAL A 144 12.18 9.25 -11.76
N ARG A 145 13.48 9.00 -11.53
CA ARG A 145 14.19 7.86 -12.14
C ARG A 145 13.60 6.51 -11.73
N THR A 146 13.22 6.34 -10.47
CA THR A 146 12.59 5.11 -9.99
C THR A 146 11.22 4.92 -10.64
N MET A 147 10.42 5.97 -10.72
CA MET A 147 9.10 5.93 -11.36
C MET A 147 9.19 5.71 -12.86
N THR A 148 10.16 6.32 -13.54
CA THR A 148 10.43 6.14 -14.98
C THR A 148 10.93 4.71 -15.26
N ALA A 149 11.83 4.17 -14.43
CA ALA A 149 12.30 2.79 -14.54
C ALA A 149 11.17 1.76 -14.34
N ALA A 150 10.15 2.12 -13.55
CA ALA A 150 8.96 1.31 -13.34
C ALA A 150 7.87 1.54 -14.42
N GLY A 151 8.11 2.40 -15.41
CA GLY A 151 7.13 2.72 -16.47
C GLY A 151 5.90 3.47 -16.00
N LEU A 152 6.01 4.21 -14.90
CA LEU A 152 4.90 4.96 -14.28
C LEU A 152 4.90 6.45 -14.65
N LEU A 153 5.93 6.94 -15.33
CA LEU A 153 6.07 8.28 -15.91
C LEU A 153 6.63 8.19 -17.33
#